data_16d74a223fb1a6647c414042136164bc
#
_entry.id   16d74a223fb1a6647c414042136164bc
#
_cell.length_a   1.000
_cell.length_b   1.000
_cell.length_c   1.000
_cell.angle_alpha   90.00
_cell.angle_beta   90.00
_cell.angle_gamma   90.00
#
_symmetry.space_group_name_H-M   'P 1'
#
loop_
_entity.id
_entity.type
_entity.pdbx_description
1 polymer ?
#
loop_
_entity_poly.entity_id
_entity_poly.type
_entity_poly.pdbx_seq_one_letter_code
_entity_poly.pdbx_strand_id
1 'polypeptide(L)'
;MKPLIPVLALFVGGLCLSMPVSADYPLTADSKPQPGVPKGTVTQHRWEQSQVYPGTVRDYWIYVPAQYDAAKPACLMVFQDGRGYVNEKGHSRVPTVFDNLIHKDEMPITIGVFVNPGTIPAVRSGAKARSNRSFEYDSLGSRYSKF
;
A
#
# COMPACT_ATOMS: atom_id res chain seq x y z
N MET A 1 -76.90 4.96 -9.69
CA MET A 1 -75.62 5.74 -9.79
C MET A 1 -74.82 5.46 -8.50
N LYS A 2 -73.72 4.71 -8.59
CA LYS A 2 -72.82 4.45 -7.46
C LYS A 2 -71.62 5.37 -7.57
N PRO A 3 -71.18 6.04 -6.49
CA PRO A 3 -70.02 6.90 -6.55
C PRO A 3 -68.70 6.08 -6.57
N LEU A 4 -67.83 6.39 -7.51
CA LEU A 4 -66.45 5.91 -7.54
C LEU A 4 -65.63 6.68 -6.47
N ILE A 5 -65.02 5.92 -5.56
CA ILE A 5 -64.04 6.46 -4.60
C ILE A 5 -62.63 6.30 -5.22
N PRO A 6 -61.86 7.36 -5.41
CA PRO A 6 -60.47 7.24 -5.88
C PRO A 6 -59.57 6.73 -4.76
N VAL A 7 -58.91 5.59 -5.00
CA VAL A 7 -57.84 5.07 -4.14
C VAL A 7 -56.58 5.85 -4.42
N LEU A 8 -56.16 6.70 -3.49
CA LEU A 8 -54.91 7.44 -3.50
C LEU A 8 -53.81 6.50 -3.03
N ALA A 9 -52.99 5.94 -3.96
CA ALA A 9 -51.84 5.14 -3.61
C ALA A 9 -50.70 6.06 -3.15
N LEU A 10 -50.39 6.01 -1.85
CA LEU A 10 -49.24 6.72 -1.26
C LEU A 10 -47.97 5.93 -1.53
N PHE A 11 -47.15 6.39 -2.47
CA PHE A 11 -45.81 5.84 -2.74
C PHE A 11 -44.84 6.40 -1.69
N VAL A 12 -44.55 5.65 -0.64
CA VAL A 12 -43.46 5.95 0.29
C VAL A 12 -42.16 5.51 -0.35
N GLY A 13 -41.50 6.41 -1.07
CA GLY A 13 -40.14 6.21 -1.57
C GLY A 13 -39.14 6.18 -0.42
N GLY A 14 -38.73 4.99 -0.02
CA GLY A 14 -37.64 4.83 0.95
C GLY A 14 -36.32 5.32 0.35
N LEU A 15 -35.83 6.48 0.80
CA LEU A 15 -34.53 7.02 0.48
C LEU A 15 -33.48 6.20 1.26
N CYS A 16 -32.92 5.16 0.64
CA CYS A 16 -31.76 4.44 1.18
C CYS A 16 -30.55 5.39 1.16
N LEU A 17 -30.30 6.06 2.28
CA LEU A 17 -29.05 6.76 2.54
C LEU A 17 -27.98 5.71 2.74
N SER A 18 -27.23 5.35 1.69
CA SER A 18 -25.98 4.60 1.78
C SER A 18 -24.94 5.49 2.45
N MET A 19 -24.77 5.32 3.76
CA MET A 19 -23.62 5.91 4.45
C MET A 19 -22.35 5.21 3.96
N PRO A 20 -21.29 5.95 3.53
CA PRO A 20 -20.02 5.32 3.27
C PRO A 20 -19.50 4.73 4.58
N VAL A 21 -19.43 3.41 4.66
CA VAL A 21 -18.72 2.73 5.75
C VAL A 21 -17.24 2.95 5.49
N SER A 22 -16.66 3.97 6.11
CA SER A 22 -15.22 4.10 6.24
C SER A 22 -14.79 3.06 7.26
N ALA A 23 -14.09 2.02 6.82
CA ALA A 23 -13.44 1.10 7.73
C ALA A 23 -12.25 1.84 8.37
N ASP A 24 -12.50 2.54 9.45
CA ASP A 24 -11.47 3.15 10.27
C ASP A 24 -10.85 2.05 11.14
N TYR A 25 -9.64 1.60 10.78
CA TYR A 25 -8.89 0.64 11.59
C TYR A 25 -8.09 1.40 12.65
N PRO A 26 -8.46 1.35 13.93
CA PRO A 26 -7.75 2.03 14.98
C PRO A 26 -6.32 1.49 15.09
N LEU A 27 -5.35 2.39 15.23
CA LEU A 27 -3.96 2.01 15.39
C LEU A 27 -3.75 1.29 16.72
N THR A 28 -3.30 0.05 16.64
CA THR A 28 -2.91 -0.77 17.80
C THR A 28 -1.60 -0.29 18.42
N ALA A 29 -1.20 -0.90 19.53
CA ALA A 29 0.11 -0.64 20.15
C ALA A 29 1.25 -0.90 19.17
N ASP A 30 1.16 -1.97 18.37
CA ASP A 30 2.22 -2.33 17.40
C ASP A 30 2.36 -1.35 16.24
N SER A 31 1.33 -0.56 15.98
CA SER A 31 1.39 0.51 14.97
C SER A 31 2.01 1.82 15.48
N LYS A 32 2.51 1.84 16.71
CA LYS A 32 3.14 3.01 17.35
C LYS A 32 4.54 2.67 17.82
N PRO A 33 5.50 3.61 17.73
CA PRO A 33 6.82 3.41 18.34
C PRO A 33 6.69 3.10 19.84
N GLN A 34 7.41 2.08 20.31
CA GLN A 34 7.40 1.67 21.71
C GLN A 34 8.74 2.00 22.38
N PRO A 35 8.75 2.41 23.64
CA PRO A 35 9.99 2.63 24.39
C PRO A 35 10.83 1.34 24.45
N GLY A 36 12.15 1.48 24.23
CA GLY A 36 13.08 0.35 24.31
C GLY A 36 13.11 -0.56 23.07
N VAL A 37 12.23 -0.38 22.08
CA VAL A 37 12.24 -1.13 20.83
C VAL A 37 13.28 -0.54 19.87
N PRO A 38 14.29 -1.32 19.44
CA PRO A 38 15.28 -0.87 18.47
C PRO A 38 14.62 -0.56 17.12
N LYS A 39 14.91 0.61 16.57
CA LYS A 39 14.34 1.05 15.29
C LYS A 39 15.22 0.57 14.13
N GLY A 40 14.62 -0.10 13.16
CA GLY A 40 15.25 -0.46 11.90
C GLY A 40 15.52 0.75 11.00
N THR A 41 16.28 0.52 9.94
CA THR A 41 16.66 1.55 8.97
C THR A 41 15.84 1.43 7.70
N VAL A 42 15.29 2.54 7.21
CA VAL A 42 14.62 2.64 5.92
C VAL A 42 15.49 3.47 4.98
N THR A 43 15.85 2.91 3.83
CA THR A 43 16.58 3.61 2.77
C THR A 43 15.71 3.75 1.54
N GLN A 44 15.69 4.93 0.92
CA GLN A 44 14.98 5.19 -0.33
C GLN A 44 15.94 5.08 -1.50
N HIS A 45 15.46 4.45 -2.56
CA HIS A 45 16.18 4.26 -3.81
C HIS A 45 15.30 4.65 -5.00
N ARG A 46 15.96 4.90 -6.13
CA ARG A 46 15.31 5.17 -7.40
C ARG A 46 15.81 4.20 -8.45
N TRP A 47 14.89 3.62 -9.21
CA TRP A 47 15.20 2.68 -10.27
C TRP A 47 14.66 3.17 -11.62
N GLU A 48 15.56 3.34 -12.59
CA GLU A 48 15.27 3.93 -13.92
C GLU A 48 15.61 2.97 -15.07
N GLN A 49 16.17 1.80 -14.77
CA GLN A 49 16.72 0.87 -15.77
C GLN A 49 15.98 -0.47 -15.78
N SER A 50 14.65 -0.46 -15.64
CA SER A 50 13.88 -1.69 -15.70
C SER A 50 13.94 -2.32 -17.09
N GLN A 51 14.38 -3.58 -17.19
CA GLN A 51 14.40 -4.34 -18.44
C GLN A 51 12.98 -4.85 -18.78
N VAL A 52 12.13 -5.07 -17.78
CA VAL A 52 10.75 -5.57 -17.96
C VAL A 52 9.78 -4.45 -18.33
N TYR A 53 10.00 -3.26 -17.75
CA TYR A 53 9.20 -2.06 -18.02
C TYR A 53 10.11 -0.90 -18.44
N PRO A 54 10.71 -0.96 -19.65
CA PRO A 54 11.64 0.06 -20.11
C PRO A 54 10.99 1.43 -20.18
N GLY A 55 11.77 2.47 -19.88
CA GLY A 55 11.31 3.86 -19.86
C GLY A 55 10.49 4.25 -18.63
N THR A 56 10.31 3.35 -17.68
CA THR A 56 9.70 3.70 -16.38
C THR A 56 10.74 4.07 -15.34
N VAL A 57 10.34 4.95 -14.45
CA VAL A 57 11.09 5.35 -13.26
C VAL A 57 10.25 5.03 -12.05
N ARG A 58 10.85 4.50 -11.00
CA ARG A 58 10.14 4.21 -9.74
C ARG A 58 11.02 4.43 -8.53
N ASP A 59 10.40 4.84 -7.45
CA ASP A 59 11.01 4.83 -6.12
C ASP A 59 10.69 3.51 -5.44
N TYR A 60 11.66 3.00 -4.67
CA TYR A 60 11.46 1.88 -3.78
C TYR A 60 12.23 2.11 -2.47
N TRP A 61 11.83 1.42 -1.45
CA TRP A 61 12.47 1.50 -0.13
C TRP A 61 12.84 0.12 0.35
N ILE A 62 13.94 0.05 1.09
CA ILE A 62 14.38 -1.14 1.79
C ILE A 62 14.38 -0.83 3.28
N TYR A 63 13.66 -1.63 4.03
CA TYR A 63 13.70 -1.64 5.50
C TYR A 63 14.56 -2.80 5.95
N VAL A 64 15.51 -2.52 6.84
CA VAL A 64 16.37 -3.51 7.50
C VAL A 64 16.18 -3.37 9.00
N PRO A 65 15.71 -4.40 9.73
CA PRO A 65 15.53 -4.33 11.17
C PRO A 65 16.87 -4.16 11.89
N ALA A 66 16.86 -3.50 13.04
CA ALA A 66 18.08 -3.25 13.82
C ALA A 66 18.77 -4.55 14.30
N GLN A 67 18.02 -5.63 14.42
CA GLN A 67 18.50 -6.95 14.85
C GLN A 67 19.06 -7.79 13.71
N TYR A 68 19.06 -7.28 12.46
CA TYR A 68 19.59 -8.02 11.31
C TYR A 68 21.09 -8.26 11.43
N ASP A 69 21.48 -9.51 11.21
CA ASP A 69 22.86 -9.97 11.15
C ASP A 69 23.13 -10.57 9.75
N ALA A 70 24.01 -9.95 9.00
CA ALA A 70 24.34 -10.38 7.63
C ALA A 70 24.92 -11.79 7.54
N ALA A 71 25.42 -12.36 8.65
CA ALA A 71 25.91 -13.72 8.71
C ALA A 71 24.77 -14.77 8.84
N LYS A 72 23.51 -14.33 9.01
CA LYS A 72 22.35 -15.18 9.20
C LYS A 72 21.29 -14.94 8.14
N PRO A 73 20.57 -15.99 7.67
CA PRO A 73 19.42 -15.79 6.80
C PRO A 73 18.35 -14.91 7.46
N ALA A 74 17.70 -14.06 6.67
CA ALA A 74 16.52 -13.28 7.06
C ALA A 74 15.36 -13.60 6.13
N CYS A 75 14.14 -13.42 6.61
CA CYS A 75 12.96 -13.42 5.77
C CYS A 75 12.90 -12.18 4.90
N LEU A 76 12.20 -12.27 3.76
CA LEU A 76 11.96 -11.15 2.85
C LEU A 76 10.46 -10.97 2.65
N MET A 77 9.98 -9.74 2.77
CA MET A 77 8.61 -9.38 2.44
C MET A 77 8.59 -8.21 1.45
N VAL A 78 7.85 -8.37 0.35
CA VAL A 78 7.73 -7.37 -0.71
C VAL A 78 6.34 -6.76 -0.70
N PHE A 79 6.27 -5.43 -0.74
CA PHE A 79 5.03 -4.65 -0.73
C PHE A 79 4.89 -3.89 -2.04
N GLN A 80 3.80 -4.15 -2.76
CA GLN A 80 3.37 -3.34 -3.90
C GLN A 80 2.74 -2.04 -3.38
N ASP A 81 2.74 -0.96 -4.21
CA ASP A 81 2.34 0.38 -3.76
C ASP A 81 3.12 0.86 -2.52
N GLY A 82 4.39 0.55 -2.48
CA GLY A 82 5.29 0.57 -1.33
C GLY A 82 5.26 1.83 -0.49
N ARG A 83 5.08 3.01 -1.11
CA ARG A 83 5.00 4.29 -0.41
C ARG A 83 3.89 4.32 0.66
N GLY A 84 2.76 3.65 0.40
CA GLY A 84 1.65 3.57 1.36
C GLY A 84 2.01 2.78 2.60
N TYR A 85 2.79 1.71 2.43
CA TYR A 85 3.18 0.80 3.51
C TYR A 85 4.38 1.29 4.33
N VAL A 86 5.36 1.94 3.68
CA VAL A 86 6.57 2.45 4.35
C VAL A 86 6.32 3.75 5.14
N ASN A 87 5.22 4.44 4.88
CA ASN A 87 4.92 5.72 5.48
C ASN A 87 4.62 5.59 6.99
N GLU A 88 5.47 6.17 7.83
CA GLU A 88 5.33 6.16 9.30
C GLU A 88 4.05 6.86 9.80
N LYS A 89 3.46 7.74 9.00
CA LYS A 89 2.20 8.43 9.31
C LYS A 89 0.99 7.84 8.59
N GLY A 90 1.22 6.81 7.78
CA GLY A 90 0.17 6.11 7.04
C GLY A 90 -0.65 5.15 7.91
N HIS A 91 -1.56 4.40 7.29
CA HIS A 91 -2.37 3.41 7.98
C HIS A 91 -1.56 2.16 8.35
N SER A 92 -0.68 1.69 7.46
CA SER A 92 0.01 0.41 7.61
C SER A 92 1.26 0.48 8.48
N ARG A 93 2.07 1.54 8.37
CA ARG A 93 3.27 1.80 9.20
C ARG A 93 4.19 0.59 9.35
N VAL A 94 4.38 -0.17 8.27
CA VAL A 94 5.04 -1.49 8.30
C VAL A 94 6.40 -1.48 8.99
N PRO A 95 7.32 -0.50 8.80
CA PRO A 95 8.58 -0.46 9.54
C PRO A 95 8.39 -0.46 11.06
N THR A 96 7.46 0.35 11.57
CA THR A 96 7.16 0.42 13.02
C THR A 96 6.55 -0.88 13.53
N VAL A 97 5.65 -1.49 12.77
CA VAL A 97 5.03 -2.78 13.12
C VAL A 97 6.10 -3.89 13.15
N PHE A 98 6.99 -3.90 12.16
CA PHE A 98 8.09 -4.87 12.11
C PHE A 98 9.05 -4.72 13.29
N ASP A 99 9.45 -3.47 13.63
CA ASP A 99 10.28 -3.20 14.79
C ASP A 99 9.68 -3.80 16.07
N ASN A 100 8.38 -3.57 16.29
CA ASN A 100 7.69 -4.05 17.48
C ASN A 100 7.53 -5.58 17.51
N LEU A 101 7.10 -6.19 16.39
CA LEU A 101 6.87 -7.64 16.33
C LEU A 101 8.17 -8.44 16.38
N ILE A 102 9.25 -7.95 15.73
CA ILE A 102 10.57 -8.58 15.80
C ILE A 102 11.15 -8.49 17.22
N HIS A 103 10.98 -7.33 17.88
CA HIS A 103 11.43 -7.16 19.25
C HIS A 103 10.74 -8.08 20.28
N LYS A 104 9.48 -8.45 19.99
CA LYS A 104 8.69 -9.37 20.81
C LYS A 104 8.90 -10.85 20.48
N ASP A 105 9.74 -11.18 19.51
CA ASP A 105 9.89 -12.51 18.93
C ASP A 105 8.58 -13.08 18.32
N GLU A 106 7.61 -12.22 18.00
CA GLU A 106 6.35 -12.57 17.32
C GLU A 106 6.49 -12.62 15.80
N MET A 107 7.61 -12.14 15.27
CA MET A 107 7.96 -12.14 13.87
C MET A 107 9.46 -12.45 13.70
N PRO A 108 9.87 -13.32 12.76
CA PRO A 108 11.29 -13.53 12.48
C PRO A 108 11.93 -12.27 11.90
N ILE A 109 13.27 -12.21 11.95
CA ILE A 109 14.02 -11.12 11.28
C ILE A 109 13.61 -11.05 9.81
N THR A 110 12.97 -9.96 9.42
CA THR A 110 12.38 -9.79 8.08
C THR A 110 12.81 -8.46 7.48
N ILE A 111 13.43 -8.52 6.30
CA ILE A 111 13.72 -7.35 5.47
C ILE A 111 12.46 -6.99 4.68
N GLY A 112 12.08 -5.72 4.67
CA GLY A 112 10.96 -5.20 3.89
C GLY A 112 11.43 -4.52 2.60
N VAL A 113 10.86 -4.87 1.45
CA VAL A 113 11.08 -4.16 0.18
C VAL A 113 9.76 -3.54 -0.26
N PHE A 114 9.73 -2.23 -0.40
CA PHE A 114 8.53 -1.46 -0.71
C PHE A 114 8.67 -0.85 -2.10
N VAL A 115 7.94 -1.37 -3.08
CA VAL A 115 8.11 -1.00 -4.49
C VAL A 115 6.90 -0.21 -4.96
N ASN A 116 7.14 0.99 -5.50
CA ASN A 116 6.10 1.72 -6.21
C ASN A 116 5.95 1.21 -7.64
N PRO A 117 4.76 1.36 -8.25
CA PRO A 117 4.60 1.18 -9.68
C PRO A 117 5.46 2.19 -10.44
N GLY A 118 5.82 1.84 -11.65
CA GLY A 118 6.57 2.72 -12.54
C GLY A 118 5.78 3.96 -12.94
N THR A 119 6.51 5.02 -13.18
CA THR A 119 6.00 6.25 -13.80
C THR A 119 6.76 6.48 -15.09
N ILE A 120 6.07 6.77 -16.18
CA ILE A 120 6.65 7.19 -17.45
C ILE A 120 6.82 8.71 -17.35
N PRO A 121 8.05 9.24 -17.36
CA PRO A 121 8.30 10.67 -17.28
C PRO A 121 7.68 11.44 -18.45
N ALA A 122 7.42 12.72 -18.24
CA ALA A 122 6.98 13.61 -19.31
C ALA A 122 8.11 13.79 -20.35
N VAL A 123 7.79 13.60 -21.62
CA VAL A 123 8.78 13.67 -22.73
C VAL A 123 8.94 15.11 -23.28
N ARG A 124 8.09 16.05 -22.88
CA ARG A 124 8.14 17.45 -23.33
C ARG A 124 7.61 18.41 -22.26
N SER A 125 8.02 19.66 -22.35
CA SER A 125 7.49 20.72 -21.47
C SER A 125 5.97 20.82 -21.56
N GLY A 126 5.30 20.95 -20.41
CA GLY A 126 3.85 20.98 -20.26
C GLY A 126 3.14 19.62 -20.31
N ALA A 127 3.81 18.55 -20.68
CA ALA A 127 3.26 17.20 -20.55
C ALA A 127 3.30 16.72 -19.09
N LYS A 128 2.36 15.84 -18.74
CA LYS A 128 2.32 15.21 -17.40
C LYS A 128 2.97 13.83 -17.46
N ALA A 129 3.71 13.48 -16.41
CA ALA A 129 4.14 12.09 -16.20
C ALA A 129 2.91 11.18 -16.05
N ARG A 130 3.04 9.93 -16.49
CA ARG A 130 1.94 8.94 -16.50
C ARG A 130 2.28 7.78 -15.58
N SER A 131 1.38 7.44 -14.66
CA SER A 131 1.48 6.22 -13.87
C SER A 131 1.39 4.99 -14.77
N ASN A 132 2.22 4.00 -14.52
CA ASN A 132 2.21 2.72 -15.20
C ASN A 132 1.53 1.61 -14.37
N ARG A 133 0.92 1.96 -13.23
CA ARG A 133 0.37 1.04 -12.24
C ARG A 133 -0.58 0.01 -12.82
N SER A 134 -1.62 0.45 -13.53
CA SER A 134 -2.61 -0.48 -14.09
C SER A 134 -2.00 -1.40 -15.15
N PHE A 135 -1.03 -0.91 -15.93
CA PHE A 135 -0.33 -1.78 -16.89
C PHE A 135 0.54 -2.82 -16.19
N GLU A 136 1.14 -2.50 -15.06
CA GLU A 136 1.99 -3.42 -14.30
C GLU A 136 1.18 -4.44 -13.49
N TYR A 137 0.11 -4.02 -12.81
CA TYR A 137 -0.61 -4.83 -11.83
C TYR A 137 -1.86 -5.50 -12.40
N ASP A 138 -2.57 -4.82 -13.33
CA ASP A 138 -3.87 -5.30 -13.82
C ASP A 138 -3.75 -6.07 -15.16
N SER A 139 -2.55 -6.12 -15.79
CA SER A 139 -2.32 -6.88 -17.00
C SER A 139 -2.27 -8.38 -16.72
N LEU A 140 -3.13 -9.13 -17.42
CA LEU A 140 -3.10 -10.59 -17.36
C LEU A 140 -1.88 -11.11 -18.12
N GLY A 141 -0.96 -11.76 -17.42
CA GLY A 141 0.25 -12.34 -18.03
C GLY A 141 1.43 -12.46 -17.04
N SER A 142 2.52 -13.06 -17.51
CA SER A 142 3.71 -13.35 -16.72
C SER A 142 4.74 -12.20 -16.69
N ARG A 143 4.39 -11.01 -17.19
CA ARG A 143 5.37 -9.91 -17.27
C ARG A 143 5.81 -9.43 -15.89
N TYR A 144 4.84 -9.23 -14.98
CA TYR A 144 5.14 -8.73 -13.64
C TYR A 144 5.99 -9.73 -12.83
N SER A 145 5.79 -11.03 -13.03
CA SER A 145 6.60 -12.06 -12.36
C SER A 145 8.05 -12.14 -12.83
N LYS A 146 8.39 -11.46 -13.93
CA LYS A 146 9.76 -11.33 -14.44
C LYS A 146 10.45 -10.05 -13.97
N PHE A 147 9.70 -9.19 -13.36
CA PHE A 147 10.15 -7.93 -12.78
C PHE A 147 10.72 -8.12 -11.39
#